data_6994fa81db12dc654a1c375097b5b070
#
_entry.id   6994fa81db12dc654a1c375097b5b070
#
_cell.length_a   1.000
_cell.length_b   1.000
_cell.length_c   1.000
_cell.angle_alpha   90.00
_cell.angle_beta   90.00
_cell.angle_gamma   90.00
#
_symmetry.space_group_name_H-M   'P 1'
#
loop_
_entity.id
_entity.type
_entity.pdbx_description
1 polymer ?
#
loop_
_entity_poly.entity_id
_entity_poly.type
_entity_poly.pdbx_seq_one_letter_code
_entity_poly.pdbx_strand_id
1 'polypeptide(L)'
;MCIRDSHKGLNSVIDYSSYKTEVYHNSVLQIGYAVNGEECFTLPHGHDDHGKNVAAYYWWIFPNLMLNFYPWGLSINVVLPDGVSATKVMYYGMVGDSNKSGQGAGGDLDTVEHEDQWIVEACNRGMKSKLYLRGRYSPSMEKGVHHFHRLLTD
;
A
#
# COMPACT_ATOMS: atom_id res chain seq x y z
N MET A 1 -4.07 4.25 7.51
CA MET A 1 -4.93 3.05 7.56
C MET A 1 -4.06 1.87 7.92
N CYS A 2 -4.45 1.04 8.84
CA CYS A 2 -3.65 -0.12 9.24
C CYS A 2 -4.04 -1.30 8.33
N ILE A 3 -3.20 -1.65 7.38
CA ILE A 3 -3.38 -2.79 6.45
C ILE A 3 -3.73 -4.08 7.21
N ARG A 4 -3.19 -4.22 8.43
CA ARG A 4 -3.40 -5.37 9.30
C ARG A 4 -4.87 -5.68 9.62
N ASP A 5 -5.71 -4.67 9.67
CA ASP A 5 -7.13 -4.80 10.06
C ASP A 5 -8.08 -4.83 8.87
N SER A 6 -7.62 -4.35 7.70
CA SER A 6 -8.43 -4.20 6.49
C SER A 6 -8.26 -5.35 5.50
N HIS A 7 -7.06 -5.94 5.39
CA HIS A 7 -6.74 -6.97 4.39
C HIS A 7 -6.47 -8.31 5.04
N LYS A 8 -7.51 -9.10 5.27
CA LYS A 8 -7.37 -10.43 5.88
C LYS A 8 -6.54 -11.39 5.03
N GLY A 9 -6.65 -11.32 3.71
CA GLY A 9 -5.89 -12.13 2.77
C GLY A 9 -4.39 -11.84 2.82
N LEU A 10 -3.99 -10.58 2.90
CA LEU A 10 -2.58 -10.18 2.97
C LEU A 10 -1.88 -10.63 4.27
N ASN A 11 -2.62 -10.81 5.36
CA ASN A 11 -2.06 -11.30 6.63
C ASN A 11 -1.47 -12.72 6.53
N SER A 12 -1.88 -13.52 5.54
CA SER A 12 -1.34 -14.86 5.32
C SER A 12 -0.07 -14.88 4.48
N VAL A 13 0.20 -13.82 3.72
CA VAL A 13 1.31 -13.75 2.75
C VAL A 13 2.40 -12.74 3.15
N ILE A 14 2.09 -11.73 3.96
CA ILE A 14 3.03 -10.70 4.42
C ILE A 14 3.27 -10.81 5.92
N ASP A 15 4.53 -10.84 6.32
CA ASP A 15 4.94 -10.72 7.72
C ASP A 15 4.93 -9.24 8.16
N TYR A 16 3.86 -8.84 8.83
CA TYR A 16 3.72 -7.48 9.35
C TYR A 16 4.65 -7.14 10.51
N SER A 17 5.27 -8.11 11.15
CA SER A 17 6.24 -7.83 12.23
C SER A 17 7.54 -7.24 11.70
N SER A 18 7.88 -7.57 10.45
CA SER A 18 9.06 -7.08 9.72
C SER A 18 8.75 -5.99 8.70
N TYR A 19 7.48 -5.59 8.55
CA TYR A 19 7.05 -4.55 7.60
C TYR A 19 7.77 -3.23 7.83
N LYS A 20 8.39 -2.67 6.79
CA LYS A 20 9.23 -1.48 6.89
C LYS A 20 8.59 -0.30 6.18
N THR A 21 8.66 0.89 6.78
CA THR A 21 8.24 2.16 6.16
C THR A 21 9.39 3.14 6.16
N GLU A 22 9.76 3.61 4.97
CA GLU A 22 10.79 4.63 4.73
C GLU A 22 10.13 5.90 4.18
N VAL A 23 10.50 7.05 4.74
CA VAL A 23 9.95 8.35 4.36
C VAL A 23 11.03 9.15 3.64
N TYR A 24 10.74 9.60 2.43
CA TYR A 24 11.59 10.44 1.60
C TYR A 24 10.95 11.82 1.41
N HIS A 25 11.63 12.75 0.75
CA HIS A 25 11.18 14.14 0.61
C HIS A 25 9.74 14.24 0.07
N ASN A 26 9.43 13.61 -1.04
CA ASN A 26 8.11 13.63 -1.70
C ASN A 26 7.51 12.23 -1.90
N SER A 27 7.95 11.25 -1.13
CA SER A 27 7.48 9.87 -1.30
C SER A 27 7.63 9.04 -0.03
N VAL A 28 6.94 7.93 -0.02
CA VAL A 28 7.05 6.90 1.03
C VAL A 28 7.21 5.54 0.36
N LEU A 29 8.17 4.77 0.82
CA LEU A 29 8.32 3.37 0.47
C LEU A 29 7.90 2.49 1.63
N GLN A 30 7.02 1.55 1.35
CA GLN A 30 6.70 0.47 2.27
C GLN A 30 7.20 -0.85 1.68
N ILE A 31 7.87 -1.66 2.50
CA ILE A 31 8.46 -2.94 2.09
C ILE A 31 7.74 -4.04 2.87
N GLY A 32 7.05 -4.90 2.15
CA GLY A 32 6.42 -6.09 2.67
C GLY A 32 7.34 -7.30 2.49
N TYR A 33 7.61 -8.02 3.59
CA TYR A 33 8.38 -9.26 3.54
C TYR A 33 7.43 -10.45 3.56
N ALA A 34 7.71 -11.45 2.73
CA ALA A 34 6.91 -12.66 2.61
C ALA A 34 7.03 -13.53 3.87
N VAL A 35 5.94 -14.17 4.27
CA VAL A 35 6.01 -15.33 5.17
C VAL A 35 6.70 -16.50 4.45
N ASN A 36 7.19 -17.48 5.21
CA ASN A 36 7.93 -18.61 4.63
C ASN A 36 7.10 -19.38 3.59
N GLY A 37 7.69 -19.57 2.41
CA GLY A 37 7.09 -20.32 1.31
C GLY A 37 6.26 -19.49 0.33
N GLU A 38 6.02 -18.21 0.61
CA GLU A 38 5.31 -17.32 -0.29
C GLU A 38 6.23 -16.72 -1.37
N GLU A 39 5.63 -16.32 -2.48
CA GLU A 39 6.35 -15.72 -3.62
C GLU A 39 7.04 -14.41 -3.22
N CYS A 40 8.31 -14.29 -3.60
CA CYS A 40 9.12 -13.11 -3.31
C CYS A 40 10.06 -12.76 -4.47
N PHE A 41 10.65 -11.56 -4.42
CA PHE A 41 11.63 -11.13 -5.41
C PHE A 41 12.92 -11.92 -5.34
N THR A 42 13.47 -12.25 -6.51
CA THR A 42 14.87 -12.66 -6.65
C THR A 42 15.69 -11.41 -6.96
N LEU A 43 16.32 -10.84 -5.93
CA LEU A 43 17.07 -9.59 -6.04
C LEU A 43 18.55 -9.85 -6.37
N PRO A 44 19.19 -9.03 -7.24
CA PRO A 44 20.59 -9.21 -7.62
C PRO A 44 21.55 -8.96 -6.45
N HIS A 45 22.75 -9.51 -6.55
CA HIS A 45 23.84 -9.27 -5.63
C HIS A 45 24.14 -7.81 -5.46
N GLY A 46 24.13 -6.98 -4.86
CA GLY A 46 24.35 -5.53 -4.77
C GLY A 46 23.10 -4.72 -4.47
N HIS A 47 21.94 -5.36 -4.45
CA HIS A 47 20.73 -4.72 -3.97
C HIS A 47 20.67 -4.76 -2.43
N ASP A 48 20.25 -3.67 -1.79
CA ASP A 48 20.22 -3.53 -0.32
C ASP A 48 19.35 -4.60 0.38
N ASP A 49 18.38 -5.14 -0.33
CA ASP A 49 17.52 -6.21 0.15
C ASP A 49 17.87 -7.59 -0.41
N HIS A 50 19.07 -7.75 -1.01
CA HIS A 50 19.52 -9.06 -1.47
C HIS A 50 19.53 -10.09 -0.33
N GLY A 51 18.95 -11.27 -0.60
CA GLY A 51 18.81 -12.35 0.39
C GLY A 51 17.68 -12.19 1.39
N LYS A 52 16.87 -11.14 1.25
CA LYS A 52 15.64 -10.98 2.02
C LYS A 52 14.42 -11.45 1.21
N ASN A 53 13.42 -11.98 1.88
CA ASN A 53 12.18 -12.46 1.25
C ASN A 53 11.21 -11.29 1.01
N VAL A 54 11.55 -10.37 0.09
CA VAL A 54 10.69 -9.25 -0.22
C VAL A 54 9.53 -9.69 -1.10
N ALA A 55 8.30 -9.55 -0.59
CA ALA A 55 7.07 -9.86 -1.31
C ALA A 55 6.60 -8.70 -2.20
N ALA A 56 6.76 -7.48 -1.72
CA ALA A 56 6.31 -6.29 -2.44
C ALA A 56 7.05 -5.02 -2.00
N TYR A 57 7.16 -4.08 -2.93
CA TYR A 57 7.53 -2.71 -2.67
C TYR A 57 6.35 -1.82 -3.02
N TYR A 58 5.84 -1.05 -2.05
CA TYR A 58 4.74 -0.12 -2.21
C TYR A 58 5.27 1.31 -2.14
N TRP A 59 5.43 1.93 -3.29
CA TRP A 59 5.78 3.34 -3.39
C TRP A 59 4.53 4.21 -3.45
N TRP A 60 4.48 5.20 -2.58
CA TRP A 60 3.60 6.34 -2.76
C TRP A 60 4.44 7.56 -3.10
N ILE A 61 4.07 8.27 -4.17
CA ILE A 61 4.73 9.47 -4.69
C ILE A 61 3.73 10.61 -4.66
N PHE A 62 4.08 11.69 -3.98
CA PHE A 62 3.23 12.88 -3.88
C PHE A 62 2.92 13.45 -5.28
N PRO A 63 1.69 13.91 -5.57
CA PRO A 63 0.58 13.95 -4.61
C PRO A 63 -0.29 12.69 -4.61
N ASN A 64 -0.28 11.85 -5.64
CA ASN A 64 -1.38 10.93 -5.90
C ASN A 64 -1.03 9.66 -6.69
N LEU A 65 0.25 9.35 -6.82
CA LEU A 65 0.71 8.18 -7.58
C LEU A 65 1.17 7.08 -6.62
N MET A 66 0.68 5.86 -6.84
CA MET A 66 1.17 4.67 -6.15
C MET A 66 1.73 3.68 -7.17
N LEU A 67 2.91 3.14 -6.88
CA LEU A 67 3.59 2.14 -7.68
C LEU A 67 3.81 0.91 -6.79
N ASN A 68 3.08 -0.14 -7.06
CA ASN A 68 3.10 -1.37 -6.27
C ASN A 68 3.83 -2.45 -7.07
N PHE A 69 5.09 -2.71 -6.70
CA PHE A 69 5.93 -3.70 -7.38
C PHE A 69 5.75 -5.07 -6.71
N TYR A 70 5.54 -6.08 -7.54
CA TYR A 70 5.39 -7.48 -7.18
C TYR A 70 6.34 -8.35 -8.02
N PRO A 71 6.64 -9.59 -7.62
CA PRO A 71 7.46 -10.50 -8.43
C PRO A 71 6.94 -10.73 -9.85
N TRP A 72 5.64 -10.58 -10.09
CA TRP A 72 5.01 -10.71 -11.40
C TRP A 72 5.02 -9.41 -12.23
N GLY A 73 5.20 -8.23 -11.62
CA GLY A 73 5.14 -6.97 -12.35
C GLY A 73 4.81 -5.76 -11.48
N LEU A 74 4.00 -4.86 -12.01
CA LEU A 74 3.69 -3.56 -11.41
C LEU A 74 2.20 -3.26 -11.49
N SER A 75 1.60 -2.90 -10.36
CA SER A 75 0.31 -2.21 -10.31
C SER A 75 0.52 -0.71 -10.06
N ILE A 76 -0.14 0.11 -10.83
CA ILE A 76 -0.08 1.58 -10.75
C ILE A 76 -1.46 2.09 -10.39
N ASN A 77 -1.55 2.86 -9.30
CA ASN A 77 -2.80 3.47 -8.89
C ASN A 77 -2.65 5.00 -8.93
N VAL A 78 -3.57 5.67 -9.62
CA VAL A 78 -3.60 7.15 -9.70
C VAL A 78 -4.88 7.63 -9.05
N VAL A 79 -4.73 8.39 -7.97
CA VAL A 79 -5.86 8.92 -7.17
C VAL A 79 -6.14 10.35 -7.60
N LEU A 80 -7.32 10.60 -8.15
CA LEU A 80 -7.72 11.90 -8.65
C LEU A 80 -8.94 12.43 -7.87
N PRO A 81 -8.89 13.67 -7.39
CA PRO A 81 -10.10 14.32 -6.85
C PRO A 81 -11.17 14.42 -7.94
N ASP A 82 -12.40 14.10 -7.57
CA ASP A 82 -13.60 14.30 -8.41
C ASP A 82 -14.63 15.12 -7.63
N GLY A 83 -14.35 16.42 -7.53
CA GLY A 83 -15.10 17.35 -6.69
C GLY A 83 -14.76 17.19 -5.19
N VAL A 84 -15.66 17.70 -4.34
CA VAL A 84 -15.44 17.78 -2.89
C VAL A 84 -15.71 16.47 -2.16
N SER A 85 -16.55 15.61 -2.72
CA SER A 85 -17.09 14.43 -2.03
C SER A 85 -16.80 13.10 -2.74
N ALA A 86 -16.12 13.14 -3.86
CA ALA A 86 -15.79 11.96 -4.64
C ALA A 86 -14.30 11.92 -5.02
N THR A 87 -13.81 10.73 -5.26
CA THR A 87 -12.44 10.47 -5.72
C THR A 87 -12.50 9.40 -6.81
N LYS A 88 -11.77 9.60 -7.90
CA LYS A 88 -11.59 8.60 -8.94
C LYS A 88 -10.22 7.95 -8.76
N VAL A 89 -10.19 6.63 -8.68
CA VAL A 89 -8.94 5.86 -8.70
C VAL A 89 -8.83 5.14 -10.03
N MET A 90 -7.69 5.29 -10.70
CA MET A 90 -7.37 4.59 -11.95
C MET A 90 -6.30 3.54 -11.66
N TYR A 91 -6.54 2.33 -12.13
CA TYR A 91 -5.66 1.18 -11.95
C TYR A 91 -5.08 0.74 -13.28
N TYR A 92 -3.76 0.49 -13.31
CA TYR A 92 -3.05 -0.03 -14.47
C TYR A 92 -2.15 -1.19 -14.03
N GLY A 93 -2.24 -2.32 -14.71
CA GLY A 93 -1.38 -3.48 -14.48
C GLY A 93 -0.35 -3.65 -15.59
N MET A 94 0.91 -3.84 -15.23
CA MET A 94 2.00 -4.20 -16.16
C MET A 94 2.58 -5.55 -15.73
N VAL A 95 2.32 -6.58 -16.51
CA VAL A 95 2.77 -7.95 -16.23
C VAL A 95 4.15 -8.16 -16.84
N GLY A 96 5.16 -8.41 -16.00
CA GLY A 96 6.52 -8.75 -16.42
C GLY A 96 6.75 -10.27 -16.50
N ASP A 97 6.17 -11.03 -15.56
CA ASP A 97 6.20 -12.50 -15.55
C ASP A 97 4.80 -13.06 -15.30
N SER A 98 4.18 -13.57 -16.37
CA SER A 98 2.83 -14.14 -16.31
C SER A 98 2.74 -15.42 -15.49
N ASN A 99 3.84 -16.14 -15.30
CA ASN A 99 3.84 -17.39 -14.49
C ASN A 99 3.68 -17.10 -13.00
N LYS A 100 4.02 -15.88 -12.57
CA LYS A 100 3.91 -15.42 -11.19
C LYS A 100 2.64 -14.61 -10.92
N SER A 101 1.89 -14.27 -11.95
CA SER A 101 0.64 -13.52 -11.82
C SER A 101 -0.40 -14.33 -11.02
N GLY A 102 -1.10 -13.67 -10.12
CA GLY A 102 -2.09 -14.32 -9.27
C GLY A 102 -1.50 -15.01 -8.03
N GLN A 103 -0.24 -14.75 -7.69
CA GLN A 103 0.45 -15.36 -6.55
C GLN A 103 0.98 -14.31 -5.56
N GLY A 104 1.14 -14.73 -4.31
CA GLY A 104 1.73 -13.93 -3.23
C GLY A 104 0.96 -12.63 -2.94
N ALA A 105 1.67 -11.62 -2.51
CA ALA A 105 1.10 -10.34 -2.06
C ALA A 105 0.31 -9.56 -3.13
N GLY A 106 0.55 -9.82 -4.41
CA GLY A 106 -0.17 -9.22 -5.55
C GLY A 106 -1.15 -10.20 -6.22
N GLY A 107 -1.54 -11.28 -5.57
CA GLY A 107 -2.31 -12.37 -6.18
C GLY A 107 -3.79 -12.06 -6.41
N ASP A 108 -4.40 -11.28 -5.53
CA ASP A 108 -5.82 -10.92 -5.60
C ASP A 108 -6.02 -9.42 -5.39
N LEU A 109 -5.57 -8.63 -6.36
CA LEU A 109 -5.65 -7.17 -6.28
C LEU A 109 -7.10 -6.68 -6.29
N ASP A 110 -7.98 -7.32 -7.04
CA ASP A 110 -9.38 -6.89 -7.14
C ASP A 110 -10.07 -6.93 -5.76
N THR A 111 -9.84 -7.99 -4.99
CA THR A 111 -10.36 -8.09 -3.62
C THR A 111 -9.76 -7.02 -2.71
N VAL A 112 -8.44 -6.81 -2.76
CA VAL A 112 -7.75 -5.79 -1.97
C VAL A 112 -8.29 -4.38 -2.27
N GLU A 113 -8.47 -4.05 -3.54
CA GLU A 113 -8.99 -2.76 -4.00
C GLU A 113 -10.43 -2.50 -3.52
N HIS A 114 -11.28 -3.54 -3.55
CA HIS A 114 -12.65 -3.45 -3.01
C HIS A 114 -12.68 -3.29 -1.48
N GLU A 115 -11.79 -3.97 -0.76
CA GLU A 115 -11.64 -3.80 0.69
C GLU A 115 -11.22 -2.36 1.03
N ASP A 116 -10.25 -1.79 0.29
CA ASP A 116 -9.82 -0.41 0.47
C ASP A 116 -10.94 0.59 0.17
N GLN A 117 -11.68 0.41 -0.93
CA GLN A 117 -12.81 1.26 -1.26
C GLN A 117 -13.85 1.27 -0.13
N TRP A 118 -14.24 0.09 0.35
CA TRP A 118 -15.22 -0.04 1.42
C TRP A 118 -14.77 0.69 2.70
N ILE A 119 -13.51 0.52 3.11
CA ILE A 119 -12.92 1.16 4.30
C ILE A 119 -12.90 2.67 4.15
N VAL A 120 -12.45 3.19 3.00
CA VAL A 120 -12.37 4.64 2.74
C VAL A 120 -13.75 5.27 2.79
N GLU A 121 -14.76 4.64 2.19
CA GLU A 121 -16.13 5.10 2.24
C GLU A 121 -16.71 5.05 3.67
N ALA A 122 -16.42 3.99 4.43
CA ALA A 122 -16.85 3.88 5.82
C ALA A 122 -16.21 4.96 6.70
N CYS A 123 -14.91 5.22 6.53
CA CYS A 123 -14.20 6.30 7.23
C CYS A 123 -14.78 7.67 6.88
N ASN A 124 -15.06 7.94 5.60
CA ASN A 124 -15.66 9.20 5.16
C ASN A 124 -17.06 9.42 5.80
N ARG A 125 -17.87 8.36 5.91
CA ARG A 125 -19.15 8.43 6.64
C ARG A 125 -18.93 8.73 8.13
N GLY A 126 -17.96 8.06 8.76
CA GLY A 126 -17.62 8.25 10.17
C GLY A 126 -17.14 9.66 10.50
N MET A 127 -16.31 10.26 9.64
CA MET A 127 -15.82 11.63 9.80
C MET A 127 -16.92 12.70 9.76
N LYS A 128 -18.07 12.40 9.14
CA LYS A 128 -19.25 13.29 9.13
C LYS A 128 -20.07 13.20 10.43
N SER A 129 -19.74 12.31 11.34
CA SER A 129 -20.41 12.17 12.63
C SER A 129 -20.16 13.38 13.52
N LYS A 130 -21.17 13.82 14.26
CA LYS A 130 -21.04 14.88 15.29
C LYS A 130 -20.12 14.47 16.45
N LEU A 131 -19.83 13.18 16.62
CA LEU A 131 -18.94 12.66 17.65
C LEU A 131 -17.47 12.66 17.20
N TYR A 132 -17.19 12.82 15.90
CA TYR A 132 -15.84 12.89 15.40
C TYR A 132 -15.27 14.30 15.57
N LEU A 133 -14.28 14.43 16.43
CA LEU A 133 -13.63 15.72 16.71
C LEU A 133 -12.29 15.84 16.03
N ARG A 134 -11.49 14.76 16.04
CA ARG A 134 -10.15 14.70 15.44
C ARG A 134 -9.65 13.26 15.35
N GLY A 135 -8.84 12.97 14.35
CA GLY A 135 -8.05 11.75 14.26
C GLY A 135 -6.77 11.82 15.10
N ARG A 136 -6.13 10.67 15.28
CA ARG A 136 -4.79 10.55 15.85
C ARG A 136 -3.97 9.62 14.96
N TYR A 137 -2.70 9.94 14.78
CA TYR A 137 -1.77 9.07 14.09
C TYR A 137 -1.12 8.09 15.07
N SER A 138 -0.92 6.86 14.62
CA SER A 138 -0.02 5.93 15.27
C SER A 138 1.43 6.31 14.93
N PRO A 139 2.29 6.67 15.90
CA PRO A 139 3.66 7.09 15.60
C PRO A 139 4.52 5.99 14.94
N SER A 140 4.21 4.73 15.21
CA SER A 140 4.93 3.58 14.65
C SER A 140 4.40 3.14 13.29
N MET A 141 3.06 3.20 13.08
CA MET A 141 2.40 2.57 11.92
C MET A 141 2.00 3.57 10.83
N GLU A 142 1.77 4.85 11.17
CA GLU A 142 1.18 5.82 10.23
C GLU A 142 2.12 6.97 9.87
N LYS A 143 3.43 6.71 9.86
CA LYS A 143 4.45 7.70 9.45
C LYS A 143 4.21 8.24 8.04
N GLY A 144 3.84 7.37 7.12
CA GLY A 144 3.54 7.74 5.73
C GLY A 144 2.31 8.63 5.60
N VAL A 145 1.22 8.29 6.31
CA VAL A 145 -0.01 9.10 6.32
C VAL A 145 0.24 10.48 6.93
N HIS A 146 0.98 10.54 8.03
CA HIS A 146 1.38 11.81 8.64
C HIS A 146 2.24 12.65 7.69
N HIS A 147 3.20 12.03 6.99
CA HIS A 147 4.02 12.70 6.00
C HIS A 147 3.19 13.27 4.85
N PHE A 148 2.24 12.49 4.31
CA PHE A 148 1.31 12.96 3.28
C PHE A 148 0.55 14.22 3.71
N HIS A 149 -0.02 14.22 4.92
CA HIS A 149 -0.76 15.38 5.42
C HIS A 149 0.15 16.60 5.63
N ARG A 150 1.40 16.41 6.01
CA ARG A 150 2.37 17.51 6.07
C ARG A 150 2.64 18.11 4.69
N LEU A 151 2.85 17.28 3.67
CA LEU A 151 3.06 17.75 2.30
C LEU A 151 1.85 18.49 1.70
N LEU A 152 0.65 18.29 2.26
CA LEU A 152 -0.54 19.06 1.86
C LEU A 152 -0.64 20.42 2.54
N THR A 153 0.05 20.62 3.67
CA THR A 153 -0.08 21.83 4.51
C THR A 153 1.14 22.74 4.46
N ASP A 154 2.29 22.22 4.05
CA ASP A 154 3.54 22.97 3.88
C ASP A 154 3.62 23.62 2.48
#